data_f673ccb1d331098130a27321d89674ee
#
_entry.id   f673ccb1d331098130a27321d89674ee
#
_cell.length_a   1.000
_cell.length_b   1.000
_cell.length_c   1.000
_cell.angle_alpha   90.00
_cell.angle_beta   90.00
_cell.angle_gamma   90.00
#
_symmetry.space_group_name_H-M   'P 1'
#
loop_
_entity.id
_entity.type
_entity.pdbx_description
1 polymer ?
#
loop_
_entity_poly.entity_id
_entity_poly.type
_entity_poly.pdbx_seq_one_letter_code
_entity_poly.pdbx_strand_id
1 'polypeptide(L)'
;MRVSSTGLLRVMLAIALCGWMLTPALATDQAGVRRCGWFENPTPGNATLTDRDGEWEIASQGGHQADGDWPRFSDAQWVETNGHHGYGCACMTVIDDAQAHTVSSISKATARPLAVCRSDRHLHEPVHELDDEN
;
A
#
# COMPACT_ATOMS: atom_id res chain seq x y z
N MET A 1 -74.25 -1.00 -52.07
CA MET A 1 -73.75 -2.29 -52.53
C MET A 1 -72.30 -2.40 -52.18
N ARG A 2 -71.99 -3.41 -51.37
CA ARG A 2 -70.70 -4.10 -51.18
C ARG A 2 -69.51 -3.25 -50.70
N VAL A 3 -69.08 -3.44 -49.51
CA VAL A 3 -68.36 -4.52 -48.79
C VAL A 3 -66.88 -4.35 -48.92
N SER A 4 -66.35 -4.34 -47.78
CA SER A 4 -65.11 -4.99 -47.30
C SER A 4 -63.77 -4.41 -47.72
N SER A 5 -62.98 -4.01 -46.78
CA SER A 5 -61.91 -4.89 -46.42
C SER A 5 -61.16 -4.43 -45.16
N THR A 6 -61.23 -5.26 -44.22
CA THR A 6 -60.42 -5.26 -43.00
C THR A 6 -58.95 -5.29 -43.33
N GLY A 7 -58.24 -4.24 -42.91
CA GLY A 7 -56.79 -4.21 -42.86
C GLY A 7 -56.34 -4.36 -41.40
N LEU A 8 -56.05 -5.58 -41.02
CA LEU A 8 -55.37 -5.83 -39.72
C LEU A 8 -53.96 -5.25 -39.73
N LEU A 9 -53.80 -4.14 -39.00
CA LEU A 9 -52.50 -3.58 -38.72
C LEU A 9 -51.86 -4.45 -37.60
N ARG A 10 -51.03 -5.37 -38.01
CA ARG A 10 -50.19 -6.14 -37.06
C ARG A 10 -49.08 -5.21 -36.55
N VAL A 11 -49.31 -4.64 -35.36
CA VAL A 11 -48.24 -3.99 -34.62
C VAL A 11 -47.29 -5.09 -34.10
N MET A 12 -46.16 -5.25 -34.74
CA MET A 12 -45.08 -6.07 -34.25
C MET A 12 -44.38 -5.27 -33.14
N LEU A 13 -44.67 -5.63 -31.88
CA LEU A 13 -43.99 -5.09 -30.71
C LEU A 13 -42.63 -5.82 -30.62
N ALA A 14 -41.56 -5.20 -31.12
CA ALA A 14 -40.21 -5.64 -30.95
C ALA A 14 -39.77 -5.27 -29.54
N ILE A 15 -39.83 -6.23 -28.61
CA ILE A 15 -39.23 -6.10 -27.29
C ILE A 15 -37.74 -6.30 -27.45
N ALA A 16 -36.98 -5.20 -27.49
CA ALA A 16 -35.52 -5.24 -27.39
C ALA A 16 -35.14 -5.55 -25.95
N LEU A 17 -34.85 -6.83 -25.70
CA LEU A 17 -34.19 -7.28 -24.47
C LEU A 17 -32.75 -6.78 -24.48
N CYS A 18 -32.52 -5.58 -23.93
CA CYS A 18 -31.18 -5.14 -23.54
C CYS A 18 -30.70 -6.04 -22.40
N GLY A 19 -30.05 -7.14 -22.75
CA GLY A 19 -29.30 -7.97 -21.80
C GLY A 19 -28.12 -7.15 -21.28
N TRP A 20 -28.22 -6.67 -20.06
CA TRP A 20 -27.08 -6.12 -19.33
C TRP A 20 -26.16 -7.31 -19.03
N MET A 21 -25.14 -7.46 -19.84
CA MET A 21 -24.02 -8.35 -19.51
C MET A 21 -23.27 -7.72 -18.35
N LEU A 22 -23.57 -8.16 -17.14
CA LEU A 22 -22.70 -7.97 -15.99
C LEU A 22 -21.42 -8.77 -16.26
N THR A 23 -20.42 -8.10 -16.81
CA THR A 23 -19.06 -8.65 -16.81
C THR A 23 -18.59 -8.66 -15.37
N PRO A 24 -18.23 -9.82 -14.78
CA PRO A 24 -17.57 -9.83 -13.50
C PRO A 24 -16.24 -9.09 -13.69
N ALA A 25 -16.06 -7.97 -12.99
CA ALA A 25 -14.76 -7.35 -12.86
C ALA A 25 -13.89 -8.38 -12.11
N LEU A 26 -12.98 -9.03 -12.81
CA LEU A 26 -11.92 -9.81 -12.20
C LEU A 26 -11.12 -8.83 -11.36
N ALA A 27 -11.25 -8.91 -10.03
CA ALA A 27 -10.35 -8.23 -9.12
C ALA A 27 -8.94 -8.75 -9.45
N THR A 28 -8.12 -7.91 -10.08
CA THR A 28 -6.72 -8.22 -10.31
C THR A 28 -6.09 -8.21 -8.92
N ASP A 29 -5.69 -9.37 -8.41
CA ASP A 29 -4.84 -9.47 -7.23
C ASP A 29 -3.56 -8.71 -7.55
N GLN A 30 -3.41 -7.53 -6.96
CA GLN A 30 -2.22 -6.71 -7.14
C GLN A 30 -1.07 -7.43 -6.45
N ALA A 31 -0.09 -7.91 -7.24
CA ALA A 31 1.09 -8.56 -6.69
C ALA A 31 1.86 -7.56 -5.82
N GLY A 32 2.20 -7.98 -4.58
CA GLY A 32 2.95 -7.13 -3.67
C GLY A 32 4.35 -6.82 -4.18
N VAL A 33 4.80 -5.61 -3.94
CA VAL A 33 6.16 -5.15 -4.23
C VAL A 33 7.04 -5.37 -3.00
N ARG A 34 8.26 -5.89 -3.20
CA ARG A 34 9.23 -6.01 -2.11
C ARG A 34 10.03 -4.73 -1.98
N ARG A 35 9.99 -4.13 -0.79
CA ARG A 35 10.76 -2.94 -0.42
C ARG A 35 11.65 -3.24 0.78
N CYS A 36 12.92 -2.85 0.70
CA CYS A 36 13.90 -3.05 1.77
C CYS A 36 14.60 -1.74 2.08
N GLY A 37 14.71 -1.38 3.34
CA GLY A 37 15.33 -0.13 3.75
C GLY A 37 15.21 0.13 5.25
N TRP A 38 15.32 1.38 5.62
CA TRP A 38 15.17 1.83 6.98
C TRP A 38 13.68 1.99 7.32
N PHE A 39 13.20 1.15 8.24
CA PHE A 39 11.89 1.32 8.85
C PHE A 39 12.05 2.24 10.05
N GLU A 40 11.27 3.30 10.07
CA GLU A 40 11.29 4.29 11.14
C GLU A 40 9.91 4.37 11.81
N ASN A 41 9.92 4.40 13.13
CA ASN A 41 8.77 4.74 13.97
C ASN A 41 9.24 5.72 15.05
N PRO A 42 9.39 7.01 14.71
CA PRO A 42 9.96 8.00 15.61
C PRO A 42 9.02 8.41 16.74
N THR A 43 7.72 8.27 16.54
CA THR A 43 6.67 8.63 17.49
C THR A 43 5.45 7.73 17.35
N PRO A 44 4.54 7.67 18.36
CA PRO A 44 3.36 6.82 18.28
C PRO A 44 2.53 7.06 17.02
N GLY A 45 2.18 5.98 16.32
CA GLY A 45 1.31 6.03 15.15
C GLY A 45 1.92 6.60 13.88
N ASN A 46 3.20 6.96 13.88
CA ASN A 46 3.92 7.41 12.69
C ASN A 46 4.94 6.34 12.29
N ALA A 47 4.92 5.93 11.04
CA ALA A 47 5.89 4.98 10.51
C ALA A 47 6.15 5.21 9.03
N THR A 48 7.41 5.08 8.65
CA THR A 48 7.86 5.15 7.25
C THR A 48 8.82 4.01 6.94
N LEU A 49 9.00 3.73 5.67
CA LEU A 49 10.10 2.93 5.14
C LEU A 49 10.85 3.76 4.11
N THR A 50 12.14 3.99 4.35
CA THR A 50 13.00 4.65 3.36
C THR A 50 13.85 3.62 2.65
N ASP A 51 13.57 3.43 1.37
CA ASP A 51 14.34 2.54 0.49
C ASP A 51 15.10 3.36 -0.57
N ARG A 52 15.68 2.69 -1.56
CA ARG A 52 16.42 3.35 -2.66
C ARG A 52 15.55 4.25 -3.54
N ASP A 53 14.23 4.06 -3.53
CA ASP A 53 13.28 4.81 -4.35
C ASP A 53 12.70 6.01 -3.57
N GLY A 54 12.98 6.11 -2.28
CA GLY A 54 12.55 7.21 -1.42
C GLY A 54 11.84 6.76 -0.14
N GLU A 55 11.17 7.68 0.49
CA GLU A 55 10.38 7.45 1.70
C GLU A 55 8.94 7.07 1.37
N TRP A 56 8.46 6.04 2.05
CA TRP A 56 7.11 5.49 1.91
C TRP A 56 6.37 5.62 3.22
N GLU A 57 5.28 6.37 3.23
CA GLU A 57 4.42 6.48 4.41
C GLU A 57 3.69 5.16 4.65
N ILE A 58 3.89 4.59 5.83
CA ILE A 58 3.18 3.40 6.33
C ILE A 58 2.03 3.83 7.22
N ALA A 59 2.29 4.81 8.08
CA ALA A 59 1.30 5.32 9.02
C ALA A 59 1.59 6.77 9.39
N SER A 60 0.52 7.54 9.59
CA SER A 60 0.56 8.86 10.21
C SER A 60 -0.48 8.96 11.31
N GLN A 61 -0.09 9.52 12.45
CA GLN A 61 -0.95 9.65 13.62
C GLN A 61 -2.22 10.46 13.28
N GLY A 62 -3.39 9.85 13.48
CA GLY A 62 -4.67 10.47 13.17
C GLY A 62 -5.03 10.48 11.67
N GLY A 63 -4.20 9.88 10.83
CA GLY A 63 -4.37 9.83 9.38
C GLY A 63 -4.27 8.42 8.82
N HIS A 64 -3.49 8.29 7.76
CA HIS A 64 -3.28 7.03 7.05
C HIS A 64 -2.71 5.93 7.96
N GLN A 65 -3.19 4.72 7.77
CA GLN A 65 -2.66 3.50 8.42
C GLN A 65 -2.69 2.36 7.41
N ALA A 66 -1.54 1.81 7.08
CA ALA A 66 -1.46 0.62 6.24
C ALA A 66 -2.02 -0.59 6.98
N ASP A 67 -2.75 -1.45 6.27
CA ASP A 67 -3.18 -2.73 6.80
C ASP A 67 -1.99 -3.70 6.94
N GLY A 68 -2.05 -4.59 7.93
CA GLY A 68 -1.05 -5.62 8.16
C GLY A 68 -0.09 -5.30 9.30
N ASP A 69 0.82 -6.26 9.55
CA ASP A 69 1.76 -6.17 10.67
C ASP A 69 3.06 -5.45 10.28
N TRP A 70 3.54 -4.60 11.18
CA TRP A 70 4.85 -3.99 11.08
C TRP A 70 5.97 -4.98 11.38
N PRO A 71 7.22 -4.70 10.93
CA PRO A 71 8.35 -5.55 11.29
C PRO A 71 8.52 -5.62 12.81
N ARG A 72 8.89 -6.81 13.28
CA ARG A 72 9.24 -7.03 14.69
C ARG A 72 10.74 -7.12 14.82
N PHE A 73 11.32 -6.25 15.61
CA PHE A 73 12.75 -6.15 15.83
C PHE A 73 13.15 -6.73 17.18
N SER A 74 14.30 -7.39 17.24
CA SER A 74 15.02 -7.65 18.49
C SER A 74 15.80 -6.40 18.91
N ASP A 75 16.27 -6.38 20.16
CA ASP A 75 17.06 -5.26 20.67
C ASP A 75 18.32 -4.98 19.82
N ALA A 76 18.93 -6.02 19.26
CA ALA A 76 20.10 -5.88 18.38
C ALA A 76 19.77 -5.35 16.98
N GLN A 77 18.49 -5.32 16.60
CA GLN A 77 18.02 -4.88 15.29
C GLN A 77 17.33 -3.51 15.34
N TRP A 78 17.22 -2.92 16.51
CA TRP A 78 16.52 -1.67 16.75
C TRP A 78 17.41 -0.61 17.36
N VAL A 79 17.34 0.60 16.86
CA VAL A 79 17.99 1.79 17.42
C VAL A 79 16.92 2.69 18.02
N GLU A 80 16.93 2.80 19.35
CA GLU A 80 15.99 3.68 20.05
C GLU A 80 16.41 5.15 19.92
N THR A 81 15.43 6.00 19.64
CA THR A 81 15.64 7.43 19.44
C THR A 81 14.77 8.26 20.37
N ASN A 82 13.59 7.74 20.73
CA ASN A 82 12.65 8.40 21.60
C ASN A 82 11.88 7.33 22.40
N GLY A 83 12.37 6.98 23.58
CA GLY A 83 11.84 5.86 24.36
C GLY A 83 11.93 4.56 23.58
N HIS A 84 10.79 3.91 23.33
CA HIS A 84 10.72 2.68 22.53
C HIS A 84 10.66 2.95 21.01
N HIS A 85 10.52 4.20 20.61
CA HIS A 85 10.49 4.60 19.22
C HIS A 85 11.89 4.71 18.64
N GLY A 86 12.02 4.49 17.35
CA GLY A 86 13.31 4.48 16.72
C GLY A 86 13.26 3.95 15.29
N TYR A 87 14.30 3.21 14.90
CA TYR A 87 14.39 2.66 13.56
C TYR A 87 15.13 1.31 13.53
N GLY A 88 14.91 0.61 12.44
CA GLY A 88 15.60 -0.65 12.15
C GLY A 88 15.63 -0.94 10.65
N CYS A 89 16.43 -1.91 10.27
CA CYS A 89 16.49 -2.37 8.89
C CYS A 89 15.42 -3.44 8.63
N ALA A 90 14.62 -3.28 7.58
CA ALA A 90 13.54 -4.22 7.27
C ALA A 90 13.35 -4.44 5.78
N CYS A 91 12.78 -5.60 5.43
CA CYS A 91 12.20 -5.87 4.13
C CYS A 91 10.72 -6.15 4.29
N MET A 92 9.89 -5.54 3.46
CA MET A 92 8.45 -5.72 3.47
C MET A 92 7.94 -6.06 2.07
N THR A 93 6.89 -6.88 2.00
CA THR A 93 6.10 -7.07 0.78
C THR A 93 4.82 -6.27 0.96
N VAL A 94 4.62 -5.28 0.12
CA VAL A 94 3.58 -4.26 0.28
C VAL A 94 2.78 -4.06 -1.00
N ILE A 95 1.56 -3.56 -0.83
CA ILE A 95 0.83 -2.87 -1.89
C ILE A 95 1.02 -1.38 -1.63
N ASP A 96 1.51 -0.66 -2.62
CA ASP A 96 1.82 0.76 -2.50
C ASP A 96 1.19 1.61 -3.60
N ASP A 97 1.14 2.90 -3.35
CA ASP A 97 0.84 3.94 -4.35
C ASP A 97 2.13 4.72 -4.63
N ALA A 98 2.71 4.47 -5.80
CA ALA A 98 3.98 5.09 -6.20
C ALA A 98 3.86 6.60 -6.45
N GLN A 99 2.68 7.13 -6.72
CA GLN A 99 2.47 8.57 -6.89
C GLN A 99 2.35 9.30 -5.56
N ALA A 100 1.64 8.68 -4.62
CA ALA A 100 1.46 9.24 -3.27
C ALA A 100 2.61 8.88 -2.32
N HIS A 101 3.49 7.93 -2.69
CA HIS A 101 4.52 7.36 -1.82
C HIS A 101 3.94 6.80 -0.51
N THR A 102 2.82 6.10 -0.61
CA THR A 102 2.14 5.49 0.54
C THR A 102 2.03 3.98 0.39
N VAL A 103 2.08 3.28 1.51
CA VAL A 103 1.83 1.84 1.61
C VAL A 103 0.40 1.64 2.07
N SER A 104 -0.41 0.92 1.30
CA SER A 104 -1.80 0.60 1.67
C SER A 104 -1.93 -0.68 2.48
N SER A 105 -1.09 -1.68 2.20
CA SER A 105 -1.09 -2.93 2.96
C SER A 105 0.28 -3.61 2.98
N ILE A 106 0.53 -4.38 4.05
CA ILE A 106 1.73 -5.16 4.28
C ILE A 106 1.33 -6.62 4.39
N SER A 107 1.75 -7.45 3.45
CA SER A 107 1.50 -8.90 3.48
C SER A 107 2.60 -9.68 4.19
N LYS A 108 3.81 -9.12 4.25
CA LYS A 108 4.96 -9.69 4.95
C LYS A 108 5.90 -8.58 5.39
N ALA A 109 6.39 -8.66 6.62
CA ALA A 109 7.43 -7.79 7.14
C ALA A 109 8.50 -8.63 7.86
N THR A 110 9.77 -8.35 7.61
CA THR A 110 10.90 -9.08 8.18
C THR A 110 11.98 -8.09 8.59
N ALA A 111 12.32 -8.10 9.87
CA ALA A 111 13.47 -7.37 10.38
C ALA A 111 14.78 -7.94 9.81
N ARG A 112 15.73 -7.08 9.55
CA ARG A 112 17.06 -7.42 9.04
C ARG A 112 18.12 -6.92 10.02
N PRO A 113 19.34 -7.51 10.03
CA PRO A 113 20.45 -6.92 10.76
C PRO A 113 20.70 -5.48 10.29
N LEU A 114 21.00 -4.57 11.21
CA LEU A 114 21.30 -3.16 10.89
C LEU A 114 22.41 -3.01 9.85
N ALA A 115 23.41 -3.92 9.90
CA ALA A 115 24.51 -3.94 8.94
C ALA A 115 24.05 -4.08 7.47
N VAL A 116 22.90 -4.68 7.23
CA VAL A 116 22.36 -4.84 5.85
C VAL A 116 22.03 -3.48 5.25
N CYS A 117 21.33 -2.63 6.01
CA CYS A 117 21.02 -1.27 5.54
C CYS A 117 22.25 -0.35 5.58
N ARG A 118 23.11 -0.49 6.59
CA ARG A 118 24.35 0.30 6.71
C ARG A 118 25.33 0.06 5.56
N SER A 119 25.35 -1.15 5.02
CA SER A 119 26.22 -1.52 3.90
C SER A 119 25.65 -1.16 2.52
N ASP A 120 24.37 -0.81 2.45
CA ASP A 120 23.75 -0.40 1.18
C ASP A 120 24.03 1.09 0.92
N ARG A 121 24.86 1.37 -0.07
CA ARG A 121 25.26 2.74 -0.44
C ARG A 121 24.11 3.62 -0.96
N HIS A 122 22.96 3.06 -1.24
CA HIS A 122 21.78 3.79 -1.66
C HIS A 122 20.90 4.21 -0.48
N LEU A 123 21.23 3.73 0.72
CA LEU A 123 20.50 4.04 1.95
C LEU A 123 21.35 4.92 2.84
N HIS A 124 20.70 5.88 3.48
CA HIS A 124 21.30 6.70 4.53
C HIS A 124 20.66 6.34 5.86
N GLU A 125 21.50 6.03 6.86
CA GLU A 125 21.01 5.75 8.20
C GLU A 125 20.30 6.99 8.76
N PRO A 126 19.11 6.85 9.38
CA PRO A 126 18.42 7.97 9.99
C PRO A 126 19.31 8.69 10.99
N VAL A 127 19.38 10.02 10.89
CA VAL A 127 20.16 10.87 11.80
C VAL A 127 19.35 11.18 13.04
N HIS A 128 20.02 11.17 14.20
CA HIS A 128 19.46 11.60 15.47
C HIS A 128 19.95 13.00 15.78
N GLU A 129 19.05 13.90 16.11
CA GLU A 129 19.40 15.24 16.56
C GLU A 129 20.09 15.27 17.95
N LEU A 130 20.31 14.10 18.57
CA LEU A 130 20.94 14.01 19.88
C LEU A 130 22.48 13.95 19.84
N ASP A 131 23.09 13.83 18.67
CA ASP A 131 24.54 13.73 18.53
C ASP A 131 25.24 15.10 18.35
N ASP A 132 24.50 16.19 18.25
CA ASP A 132 25.05 17.54 18.01
C ASP A 132 25.26 18.40 19.28
N GLU A 133 25.05 17.84 20.49
CA GLU A 133 25.30 18.57 21.75
C GLU A 133 26.52 18.00 22.50
N ASN A 134 27.72 18.04 21.84
CA ASN A 134 28.94 17.88 22.63
C ASN A 134 30.10 18.72 22.08
#